data_9502af5ee7c6993b4eaa1bf8d33e9f3e
#
_entry.id   9502af5ee7c6993b4eaa1bf8d33e9f3e
#
_cell.length_a   1.000
_cell.length_b   1.000
_cell.length_c   1.000
_cell.angle_alpha   90.00
_cell.angle_beta   90.00
_cell.angle_gamma   90.00
#
_symmetry.space_group_name_H-M   'P 1'
#
loop_
_entity.id
_entity.type
_entity.pdbx_description
1 polymer ?
#
loop_
_entity_poly.entity_id
_entity_poly.type
_entity_poly.pdbx_seq_one_letter_code
_entity_poly.pdbx_strand_id
1 'polypeptide(L)'
;TELLGKLTGMSNQLPKLDAELARVTEGKADAKQAVLAREKVMGQLAANREKQDPADTAIKARGNEAQFYQEIGGLIGRILLAVLLAVVVSRGNVLRIFQIPGLIAVPLTYFFFFRNEPELFKWGVAACGLLTVAQFSYFGEYLPKVFPVHLRGTGGSFATNVGGRMLGTSAAYLTANIIGPRLGGTTYEQVAMAAGITGLGVYVIGLGLSFLLPQPKAGETAGKAA
;
A
#
# COMPACT_ATOMS: atom_id res chain seq x y z
N THR A 1 -16.59 2.43 -15.15
CA THR A 1 -17.13 2.03 -13.82
C THR A 1 -18.23 0.98 -13.92
N GLU A 2 -19.18 1.12 -14.84
CA GLU A 2 -20.32 0.20 -15.00
C GLU A 2 -19.91 -1.18 -15.54
N LEU A 3 -18.96 -1.24 -16.47
CA LEU A 3 -18.39 -2.49 -17.00
C LEU A 3 -17.64 -3.28 -15.93
N LEU A 4 -16.88 -2.61 -15.07
CA LEU A 4 -16.17 -3.26 -13.97
C LEU A 4 -17.11 -3.84 -12.92
N GLY A 5 -18.21 -3.15 -12.58
CA GLY A 5 -19.24 -3.66 -11.67
C GLY A 5 -19.91 -4.92 -12.21
N LYS A 6 -20.18 -4.96 -13.53
CA LYS A 6 -20.73 -6.15 -14.20
C LYS A 6 -19.73 -7.32 -14.21
N LEU A 7 -18.45 -7.06 -14.44
CA LEU A 7 -17.39 -8.09 -14.45
C LEU A 7 -17.15 -8.68 -13.05
N THR A 8 -17.15 -7.86 -12.01
CA THR A 8 -17.02 -8.33 -10.62
C THR A 8 -18.25 -9.16 -10.21
N GLY A 9 -19.46 -8.76 -10.63
CA GLY A 9 -20.68 -9.53 -10.41
C GLY A 9 -20.63 -10.91 -11.09
N MET A 10 -20.09 -10.99 -12.28
CA MET A 10 -19.93 -12.25 -13.03
C MET A 10 -18.83 -13.14 -12.45
N SER A 11 -17.72 -12.57 -11.99
CA SER A 11 -16.65 -13.32 -11.32
C SER A 11 -17.14 -14.00 -10.03
N ASN A 12 -18.02 -13.34 -9.28
CA ASN A 12 -18.62 -13.90 -8.08
C ASN A 12 -19.67 -14.99 -8.34
N GLN A 13 -20.14 -15.14 -9.59
CA GLN A 13 -21.05 -16.21 -10.00
C GLN A 13 -20.32 -17.49 -10.39
N LEU A 14 -19.02 -17.43 -10.71
CA LEU A 14 -18.23 -18.58 -11.13
C LEU A 14 -18.24 -19.76 -10.13
N PRO A 15 -17.98 -19.54 -8.82
CA PRO A 15 -18.00 -20.66 -7.86
C PRO A 15 -19.42 -21.26 -7.67
N LYS A 16 -20.47 -20.48 -7.90
CA LYS A 16 -21.85 -21.01 -7.86
C LYS A 16 -22.16 -21.86 -9.09
N LEU A 17 -21.69 -21.46 -10.26
CA LEU A 17 -21.83 -22.22 -11.51
C LEU A 17 -20.99 -23.50 -11.48
N ASP A 18 -19.79 -23.48 -10.89
CA ASP A 18 -18.97 -24.68 -10.71
C ASP A 18 -19.63 -25.66 -9.74
N ALA A 19 -20.26 -25.19 -8.66
CA ALA A 19 -21.00 -26.02 -7.72
C ALA A 19 -22.27 -26.62 -8.34
N GLU A 20 -22.95 -25.87 -9.21
CA GLU A 20 -24.13 -26.33 -9.96
C GLU A 20 -23.72 -27.36 -11.02
N LEU A 21 -22.60 -27.15 -11.71
CA LEU A 21 -22.01 -28.11 -12.66
C LEU A 21 -21.63 -29.44 -11.96
N ALA A 22 -21.04 -29.38 -10.78
CA ALA A 22 -20.73 -30.56 -9.97
C ALA A 22 -21.98 -31.35 -9.58
N ARG A 23 -23.07 -30.67 -9.21
CA ARG A 23 -24.35 -31.30 -8.88
C ARG A 23 -25.03 -31.95 -10.08
N VAL A 24 -24.93 -31.34 -11.27
CA VAL A 24 -25.52 -31.89 -12.52
C VAL A 24 -24.70 -33.09 -13.02
N THR A 25 -23.39 -33.15 -12.76
CA THR A 25 -22.54 -34.30 -13.13
C THR A 25 -22.77 -35.50 -12.20
N GLU A 26 -23.23 -35.33 -10.98
CA GLU A 26 -23.58 -36.43 -10.05
C GLU A 26 -24.96 -37.06 -10.35
N GLY A 27 -25.87 -36.35 -11.02
CA GLY A 27 -27.19 -36.87 -11.45
C GLY A 27 -27.11 -37.46 -12.85
N LYS A 28 -27.27 -38.76 -13.01
CA LYS A 28 -27.25 -39.54 -14.26
C LYS A 28 -28.36 -39.21 -15.29
N ALA A 29 -28.94 -38.04 -15.28
CA ALA A 29 -29.96 -37.61 -16.23
C ALA A 29 -29.40 -36.50 -17.14
N ASP A 30 -29.24 -36.77 -18.43
CA ASP A 30 -28.90 -35.87 -19.53
C ASP A 30 -27.44 -35.35 -19.59
N ALA A 31 -26.52 -36.29 -19.81
CA ALA A 31 -25.13 -35.95 -20.17
C ALA A 31 -25.01 -34.95 -21.34
N LYS A 32 -25.98 -34.92 -22.24
CA LYS A 32 -26.01 -34.02 -23.40
C LYS A 32 -26.37 -32.57 -23.02
N GLN A 33 -27.29 -32.38 -22.07
CA GLN A 33 -27.63 -31.05 -21.56
C GLN A 33 -26.48 -30.48 -20.66
N ALA A 34 -25.86 -31.33 -19.88
CA ALA A 34 -24.70 -30.94 -19.06
C ALA A 34 -23.50 -30.50 -19.92
N VAL A 35 -23.23 -31.17 -21.04
CA VAL A 35 -22.20 -30.80 -22.01
C VAL A 35 -22.50 -29.47 -22.68
N LEU A 36 -23.75 -29.24 -23.12
CA LEU A 36 -24.16 -27.97 -23.71
C LEU A 36 -24.14 -26.81 -22.73
N ALA A 37 -24.52 -27.05 -21.48
CA ALA A 37 -24.44 -26.03 -20.41
C ALA A 37 -22.97 -25.68 -20.12
N ARG A 38 -22.07 -26.67 -20.07
CA ARG A 38 -20.64 -26.48 -19.91
C ARG A 38 -20.01 -25.69 -21.07
N GLU A 39 -20.32 -26.02 -22.32
CA GLU A 39 -19.85 -25.26 -23.49
C GLU A 39 -20.35 -23.81 -23.47
N LYS A 40 -21.59 -23.57 -23.10
CA LYS A 40 -22.15 -22.23 -22.98
C LYS A 40 -21.45 -21.41 -21.89
N VAL A 41 -21.18 -22.01 -20.73
CA VAL A 41 -20.45 -21.37 -19.61
C VAL A 41 -19.00 -21.11 -20.00
N MET A 42 -18.35 -22.07 -20.66
CA MET A 42 -16.97 -21.90 -21.13
C MET A 42 -16.84 -20.84 -22.22
N GLY A 43 -17.82 -20.75 -23.13
CA GLY A 43 -17.90 -19.69 -24.13
C GLY A 43 -18.11 -18.31 -23.51
N GLN A 44 -18.96 -18.20 -22.49
CA GLN A 44 -19.15 -16.94 -21.73
C GLN A 44 -17.91 -16.56 -20.94
N LEU A 45 -17.21 -17.52 -20.34
CA LEU A 45 -15.93 -17.32 -19.65
C LEU A 45 -14.84 -16.82 -20.61
N ALA A 46 -14.72 -17.41 -21.79
CA ALA A 46 -13.76 -16.99 -22.80
C ALA A 46 -14.06 -15.56 -23.29
N ALA A 47 -15.31 -15.25 -23.61
CA ALA A 47 -15.73 -13.92 -24.04
C ALA A 47 -15.56 -12.85 -22.93
N ASN A 48 -15.72 -13.23 -21.67
CA ASN A 48 -15.50 -12.34 -20.55
C ASN A 48 -14.01 -12.11 -20.27
N ARG A 49 -13.15 -13.14 -20.41
CA ARG A 49 -11.71 -12.98 -20.35
C ARG A 49 -11.21 -12.02 -21.42
N GLU A 50 -11.65 -12.17 -22.65
CA GLU A 50 -11.27 -11.29 -23.77
C GLU A 50 -11.67 -9.82 -23.52
N LYS A 51 -12.76 -9.58 -22.79
CA LYS A 51 -13.17 -8.22 -22.36
C LYS A 51 -12.44 -7.72 -21.12
N GLN A 52 -11.96 -8.60 -20.26
CA GLN A 52 -11.19 -8.25 -19.06
C GLN A 52 -9.75 -7.84 -19.37
N ASP A 53 -9.09 -8.49 -20.34
CA ASP A 53 -7.70 -8.23 -20.68
C ASP A 53 -7.36 -6.75 -20.96
N PRO A 54 -8.14 -5.99 -21.76
CA PRO A 54 -7.87 -4.58 -21.97
C PRO A 54 -8.14 -3.72 -20.72
N ALA A 55 -9.15 -4.07 -19.91
CA ALA A 55 -9.46 -3.37 -18.67
C ALA A 55 -8.36 -3.59 -17.61
N ASP A 56 -7.91 -4.82 -17.44
CA ASP A 56 -6.81 -5.18 -16.53
C ASP A 56 -5.50 -4.52 -16.95
N THR A 57 -5.24 -4.45 -18.26
CA THR A 57 -4.07 -3.76 -18.81
C THR A 57 -4.14 -2.25 -18.51
N ALA A 58 -5.29 -1.61 -18.69
CA ALA A 58 -5.49 -0.20 -18.39
C ALA A 58 -5.32 0.09 -16.88
N ILE A 59 -5.82 -0.80 -16.01
CA ILE A 59 -5.68 -0.67 -14.56
C ILE A 59 -4.22 -0.80 -14.15
N LYS A 60 -3.50 -1.79 -14.68
CA LYS A 60 -2.06 -1.98 -14.43
C LYS A 60 -1.26 -0.77 -14.91
N ALA A 61 -1.58 -0.23 -16.07
CA ALA A 61 -0.92 0.97 -16.60
C ALA A 61 -1.12 2.18 -15.67
N ARG A 62 -2.33 2.39 -15.16
CA ARG A 62 -2.61 3.45 -14.18
C ARG A 62 -1.94 3.22 -12.84
N GLY A 63 -1.88 1.97 -12.38
CA GLY A 63 -1.15 1.59 -11.17
C GLY A 63 0.35 1.87 -11.31
N ASN A 64 0.95 1.50 -12.44
CA ASN A 64 2.35 1.76 -12.74
C ASN A 64 2.65 3.27 -12.85
N GLU A 65 1.75 4.04 -13.43
CA GLU A 65 1.87 5.51 -13.48
C GLU A 65 1.87 6.10 -12.06
N ALA A 66 0.93 5.71 -11.22
CA ALA A 66 0.87 6.16 -9.83
C ALA A 66 2.15 5.78 -9.06
N GLN A 67 2.64 4.56 -9.24
CA GLN A 67 3.89 4.10 -8.63
C GLN A 67 5.09 4.94 -9.12
N PHE A 68 5.17 5.27 -10.40
CA PHE A 68 6.23 6.11 -10.94
C PHE A 68 6.26 7.49 -10.27
N TYR A 69 5.10 8.14 -10.10
CA TYR A 69 5.03 9.41 -9.37
C TYR A 69 5.43 9.26 -7.90
N GLN A 70 5.04 8.16 -7.26
CA GLN A 70 5.44 7.86 -5.88
C GLN A 70 6.96 7.72 -5.74
N GLU A 71 7.61 7.02 -6.68
CA GLU A 71 9.07 6.82 -6.64
C GLU A 71 9.84 8.12 -6.89
N ILE A 72 9.37 8.99 -7.81
CA ILE A 72 9.94 10.32 -8.00
C ILE A 72 9.82 11.15 -6.71
N GLY A 73 8.63 11.17 -6.12
CA GLY A 73 8.42 11.84 -4.84
C GLY A 73 9.35 11.28 -3.76
N GLY A 74 9.47 9.96 -3.69
CA GLY A 74 10.37 9.27 -2.76
C GLY A 74 11.84 9.63 -2.94
N LEU A 75 12.31 9.74 -4.18
CA LEU A 75 13.68 10.17 -4.48
C LEU A 75 13.93 11.60 -3.98
N ILE A 76 13.04 12.52 -4.31
CA ILE A 76 13.13 13.92 -3.85
C ILE A 76 13.10 13.97 -2.32
N GLY A 77 12.23 13.18 -1.68
CA GLY A 77 12.13 13.10 -0.23
C GLY A 77 13.43 12.63 0.44
N ARG A 78 14.12 11.66 -0.15
CA ARG A 78 15.42 11.16 0.36
C ARG A 78 16.51 12.24 0.25
N ILE A 79 16.56 12.98 -0.85
CA ILE A 79 17.51 14.08 -1.05
C ILE A 79 17.21 15.18 -0.02
N LEU A 80 15.97 15.57 0.13
CA LEU A 80 15.55 16.58 1.09
C LEU A 80 15.89 16.17 2.53
N LEU A 81 15.63 14.89 2.86
CA LEU A 81 16.00 14.35 4.18
C LEU A 81 17.52 14.43 4.42
N ALA A 82 18.34 14.09 3.44
CA ALA A 82 19.80 14.15 3.57
C ALA A 82 20.28 15.59 3.87
N VAL A 83 19.71 16.57 3.17
CA VAL A 83 19.98 18.00 3.42
C VAL A 83 19.51 18.42 4.82
N LEU A 84 18.30 18.03 5.22
CA LEU A 84 17.76 18.37 6.54
C LEU A 84 18.57 17.75 7.69
N LEU A 85 19.05 16.52 7.52
CA LEU A 85 19.92 15.86 8.51
C LEU A 85 21.28 16.58 8.68
N ALA A 86 21.75 17.25 7.65
CA ALA A 86 22.97 18.05 7.73
C ALA A 86 22.77 19.41 8.44
N VAL A 87 21.56 20.00 8.31
CA VAL A 87 21.28 21.34 8.82
C VAL A 87 20.57 21.30 10.19
N VAL A 88 19.66 20.35 10.40
CA VAL A 88 18.83 20.28 11.62
C VAL A 88 19.52 19.43 12.67
N VAL A 89 19.87 20.04 13.80
CA VAL A 89 20.56 19.38 14.92
C VAL A 89 19.69 18.32 15.60
N SER A 90 18.37 18.59 15.74
CA SER A 90 17.43 17.67 16.41
C SER A 90 16.87 16.63 15.44
N ARG A 91 17.30 15.39 15.61
CA ARG A 91 16.88 14.27 14.74
C ARG A 91 15.38 13.95 14.83
N GLY A 92 14.79 14.06 16.03
CA GLY A 92 13.36 13.90 16.21
C GLY A 92 12.52 14.94 15.45
N ASN A 93 13.04 16.18 15.37
CA ASN A 93 12.37 17.24 14.62
C ASN A 93 12.42 16.98 13.11
N VAL A 94 13.51 16.43 12.59
CA VAL A 94 13.59 16.04 11.17
C VAL A 94 12.49 15.05 10.81
N LEU A 95 12.26 14.02 11.63
CA LEU A 95 11.20 13.04 11.41
C LEU A 95 9.81 13.70 11.40
N ARG A 96 9.55 14.60 12.34
CA ARG A 96 8.26 15.30 12.46
C ARG A 96 7.97 16.24 11.30
N ILE A 97 9.01 16.84 10.69
CA ILE A 97 8.88 17.65 9.46
C ILE A 97 8.23 16.87 8.32
N PHE A 98 8.47 15.56 8.23
CA PHE A 98 7.82 14.70 7.25
C PHE A 98 6.48 14.14 7.75
N GLN A 99 6.34 13.86 9.05
CA GLN A 99 5.14 13.26 9.61
C GLN A 99 3.96 14.23 9.66
N ILE A 100 4.18 15.49 10.06
CA ILE A 100 3.09 16.45 10.20
C ILE A 100 2.42 16.75 8.84
N PRO A 101 3.14 17.10 7.76
CA PRO A 101 2.51 17.24 6.45
C PRO A 101 1.88 15.95 5.94
N GLY A 102 2.42 14.79 6.29
CA GLY A 102 1.89 13.48 5.91
C GLY A 102 0.48 13.22 6.45
N LEU A 103 0.19 13.71 7.67
CA LEU A 103 -1.16 13.65 8.24
C LEU A 103 -2.21 14.38 7.40
N ILE A 104 -1.82 15.38 6.62
CA ILE A 104 -2.71 16.14 5.73
C ILE A 104 -2.68 15.55 4.32
N ALA A 105 -1.48 15.27 3.80
CA ALA A 105 -1.31 14.81 2.43
C ALA A 105 -1.98 13.45 2.17
N VAL A 106 -1.90 12.50 3.11
CA VAL A 106 -2.49 11.16 2.93
C VAL A 106 -4.02 11.23 2.83
N PRO A 107 -4.76 11.81 3.79
CA PRO A 107 -6.22 11.91 3.65
C PRO A 107 -6.65 12.75 2.44
N LEU A 108 -5.96 13.85 2.15
CA LEU A 108 -6.26 14.68 0.99
C LEU A 108 -6.13 13.90 -0.32
N THR A 109 -5.07 13.10 -0.46
CA THR A 109 -4.82 12.29 -1.65
C THR A 109 -5.87 11.20 -1.83
N TYR A 110 -6.12 10.40 -0.79
CA TYR A 110 -6.95 9.21 -0.92
C TYR A 110 -8.46 9.48 -0.75
N PHE A 111 -8.87 10.49 0.02
CA PHE A 111 -10.28 10.78 0.24
C PHE A 111 -10.81 11.85 -0.71
N PHE A 112 -9.98 12.80 -1.14
CA PHE A 112 -10.42 13.90 -1.98
C PHE A 112 -9.94 13.78 -3.42
N PHE A 113 -8.62 13.71 -3.69
CA PHE A 113 -8.10 13.70 -5.06
C PHE A 113 -8.49 12.44 -5.82
N PHE A 114 -8.48 11.29 -5.17
CA PHE A 114 -8.88 10.02 -5.79
C PHE A 114 -10.30 10.08 -6.38
N ARG A 115 -11.22 10.77 -5.72
CA ARG A 115 -12.62 10.84 -6.13
C ARG A 115 -12.93 11.98 -7.09
N ASN A 116 -12.39 13.16 -6.80
CA ASN A 116 -12.80 14.40 -7.44
C ASN A 116 -11.85 14.88 -8.53
N GLU A 117 -10.55 14.59 -8.37
CA GLU A 117 -9.49 15.19 -9.20
C GLU A 117 -8.43 14.13 -9.59
N PRO A 118 -8.72 13.22 -10.55
CA PRO A 118 -7.80 12.14 -10.94
C PRO A 118 -6.43 12.63 -11.40
N GLU A 119 -6.36 13.82 -12.02
CA GLU A 119 -5.08 14.42 -12.44
C GLU A 119 -4.23 14.89 -11.25
N LEU A 120 -4.87 15.40 -10.19
CA LEU A 120 -4.18 15.78 -8.97
C LEU A 120 -3.82 14.56 -8.11
N PHE A 121 -4.52 13.44 -8.28
CA PHE A 121 -4.24 12.22 -7.53
C PHE A 121 -2.79 11.74 -7.70
N LYS A 122 -2.25 11.76 -8.92
CA LYS A 122 -0.85 11.37 -9.17
C LYS A 122 0.15 12.26 -8.43
N TRP A 123 -0.11 13.57 -8.37
CA TRP A 123 0.73 14.50 -7.60
C TRP A 123 0.55 14.32 -6.10
N GLY A 124 -0.65 14.01 -5.63
CA GLY A 124 -0.92 13.61 -4.27
C GLY A 124 -0.12 12.35 -3.87
N VAL A 125 -0.09 11.35 -4.76
CA VAL A 125 0.73 10.13 -4.57
C VAL A 125 2.22 10.46 -4.55
N ALA A 126 2.69 11.39 -5.40
CA ALA A 126 4.07 11.88 -5.35
C ALA A 126 4.40 12.54 -4.01
N ALA A 127 3.50 13.39 -3.50
CA ALA A 127 3.66 14.01 -2.18
C ALA A 127 3.67 12.97 -1.05
N CYS A 128 2.79 11.97 -1.10
CA CYS A 128 2.81 10.84 -0.17
C CYS A 128 4.13 10.07 -0.25
N GLY A 129 4.66 9.82 -1.45
CA GLY A 129 5.96 9.20 -1.67
C GLY A 129 7.10 10.00 -1.04
N LEU A 130 7.13 11.32 -1.28
CA LEU A 130 8.11 12.22 -0.69
C LEU A 130 8.11 12.15 0.84
N LEU A 131 6.94 12.21 1.46
CA LEU A 131 6.79 12.26 2.90
C LEU A 131 7.03 10.90 3.57
N THR A 132 6.65 9.79 2.92
CA THR A 132 6.75 8.44 3.50
C THR A 132 8.13 7.83 3.27
N VAL A 133 8.63 7.88 2.02
CA VAL A 133 9.89 7.20 1.64
C VAL A 133 11.11 7.85 2.29
N ALA A 134 11.09 9.17 2.51
CA ALA A 134 12.12 9.86 3.26
C ALA A 134 12.31 9.28 4.67
N GLN A 135 11.22 8.91 5.35
CA GLN A 135 11.28 8.34 6.70
C GLN A 135 12.01 7.01 6.77
N PHE A 136 12.00 6.19 5.72
CA PHE A 136 12.82 4.97 5.66
C PHE A 136 14.32 5.30 5.70
N SER A 137 14.76 6.31 4.97
CA SER A 137 16.14 6.74 4.98
C SER A 137 16.57 7.34 6.33
N TYR A 138 15.64 8.00 7.02
CA TYR A 138 15.85 8.47 8.38
C TYR A 138 16.21 7.32 9.34
N PHE A 139 15.48 6.23 9.30
CA PHE A 139 15.72 5.08 10.16
C PHE A 139 17.06 4.40 9.84
N GLY A 140 17.49 4.41 8.58
CA GLY A 140 18.80 3.90 8.18
C GLY A 140 19.97 4.66 8.84
N GLU A 141 19.80 5.96 9.07
CA GLU A 141 20.79 6.81 9.74
C GLU A 141 20.65 6.80 11.27
N TYR A 142 19.42 6.69 11.77
CA TYR A 142 19.09 6.77 13.19
C TYR A 142 19.42 5.48 13.95
N LEU A 143 19.00 4.31 13.44
CA LEU A 143 19.15 3.03 14.13
C LEU A 143 20.59 2.70 14.52
N PRO A 144 21.61 2.87 13.64
CA PRO A 144 22.98 2.60 14.02
C PRO A 144 23.51 3.46 15.18
N LYS A 145 22.88 4.61 15.44
CA LYS A 145 23.29 5.53 16.50
C LYS A 145 22.64 5.24 17.86
N VAL A 146 21.52 4.51 17.85
CA VAL A 146 20.80 4.12 19.08
C VAL A 146 21.35 2.82 19.64
N PHE A 147 21.80 1.90 18.77
CA PHE A 147 22.35 0.61 19.21
C PHE A 147 23.84 0.71 19.55
N PRO A 148 24.30 0.02 20.63
CA PRO A 148 25.72 -0.17 20.92
C PRO A 148 26.47 -0.76 19.72
N VAL A 149 27.77 -0.47 19.58
CA VAL A 149 28.57 -0.85 18.40
C VAL A 149 28.46 -2.34 18.05
N HIS A 150 28.52 -3.21 19.07
CA HIS A 150 28.43 -4.66 18.90
C HIS A 150 27.04 -5.17 18.49
N LEU A 151 25.98 -4.38 18.66
CA LEU A 151 24.60 -4.74 18.30
C LEU A 151 24.05 -3.96 17.09
N ARG A 152 24.82 -3.05 16.50
CA ARG A 152 24.33 -2.17 15.42
C ARG A 152 23.77 -2.95 14.23
N GLY A 153 24.47 -3.97 13.76
CA GLY A 153 24.03 -4.79 12.64
C GLY A 153 22.78 -5.61 12.98
N THR A 154 22.85 -6.38 14.05
CA THR A 154 21.75 -7.27 14.46
C THR A 154 20.54 -6.49 14.94
N GLY A 155 20.72 -5.49 15.80
CA GLY A 155 19.63 -4.67 16.33
C GLY A 155 18.94 -3.83 15.24
N GLY A 156 19.72 -3.23 14.35
CA GLY A 156 19.16 -2.49 13.20
C GLY A 156 18.39 -3.39 12.25
N SER A 157 18.93 -4.57 11.90
CA SER A 157 18.26 -5.55 11.05
C SER A 157 16.98 -6.09 11.71
N PHE A 158 17.00 -6.38 13.00
CA PHE A 158 15.84 -6.83 13.76
C PHE A 158 14.74 -5.76 13.76
N ALA A 159 15.07 -4.53 14.11
CA ALA A 159 14.11 -3.42 14.12
C ALA A 159 13.49 -3.18 12.74
N THR A 160 14.28 -3.23 11.67
CA THR A 160 13.78 -3.05 10.30
C THR A 160 12.89 -4.22 9.84
N ASN A 161 13.25 -5.46 10.14
CA ASN A 161 12.48 -6.61 9.69
C ASN A 161 11.22 -6.82 10.54
N VAL A 162 11.28 -6.69 11.85
CA VAL A 162 10.11 -6.84 12.72
C VAL A 162 9.22 -5.61 12.63
N GLY A 163 9.76 -4.42 12.81
CA GLY A 163 8.99 -3.19 12.74
C GLY A 163 8.51 -2.87 11.32
N GLY A 164 9.40 -2.87 10.36
CA GLY A 164 9.09 -2.48 8.99
C GLY A 164 8.27 -3.53 8.23
N ARG A 165 8.77 -4.76 8.18
CA ARG A 165 8.13 -5.81 7.36
C ARG A 165 6.90 -6.42 8.02
N MET A 166 6.99 -6.82 9.27
CA MET A 166 5.85 -7.44 9.96
C MET A 166 4.68 -6.46 10.06
N LEU A 167 4.91 -5.26 10.56
CA LEU A 167 3.85 -4.25 10.70
C LEU A 167 3.39 -3.74 9.33
N GLY A 168 4.30 -3.53 8.37
CA GLY A 168 3.95 -3.10 7.02
C GLY A 168 3.10 -4.13 6.27
N THR A 169 3.47 -5.41 6.32
CA THR A 169 2.67 -6.49 5.72
C THR A 169 1.32 -6.64 6.41
N SER A 170 1.28 -6.53 7.75
CA SER A 170 0.03 -6.56 8.51
C SER A 170 -0.88 -5.39 8.16
N ALA A 171 -0.33 -4.20 7.94
CA ALA A 171 -1.10 -3.02 7.50
C ALA A 171 -1.69 -3.22 6.10
N ALA A 172 -0.94 -3.81 5.17
CA ALA A 172 -1.46 -4.15 3.84
C ALA A 172 -2.61 -5.16 3.91
N TYR A 173 -2.44 -6.21 4.73
CA TYR A 173 -3.50 -7.20 4.98
C TYR A 173 -4.75 -6.54 5.60
N LEU A 174 -4.57 -5.70 6.61
CA LEU A 174 -5.64 -4.95 7.28
C LEU A 174 -6.40 -4.08 6.27
N THR A 175 -5.68 -3.36 5.42
CA THR A 175 -6.25 -2.50 4.38
C THR A 175 -7.11 -3.29 3.40
N ALA A 176 -6.56 -4.35 2.81
CA ALA A 176 -7.21 -5.07 1.72
C ALA A 176 -8.31 -6.02 2.20
N ASN A 177 -8.12 -6.70 3.34
CA ASN A 177 -8.99 -7.81 3.74
C ASN A 177 -9.92 -7.47 4.91
N ILE A 178 -9.61 -6.45 5.70
CA ILE A 178 -10.41 -6.11 6.89
C ILE A 178 -11.14 -4.80 6.71
N ILE A 179 -10.45 -3.71 6.36
CA ILE A 179 -11.06 -2.38 6.24
C ILE A 179 -11.80 -2.24 4.91
N GLY A 180 -11.14 -2.56 3.79
CA GLY A 180 -11.69 -2.40 2.44
C GLY A 180 -13.09 -3.01 2.28
N PRO A 181 -13.30 -4.31 2.59
CA PRO A 181 -14.60 -4.96 2.43
C PRO A 181 -15.74 -4.38 3.28
N ARG A 182 -15.41 -3.62 4.34
CA ARG A 182 -16.41 -2.95 5.20
C ARG A 182 -16.84 -1.59 4.69
N LEU A 183 -16.14 -1.06 3.69
CA LEU A 183 -16.45 0.24 3.08
C LEU A 183 -17.38 0.02 1.90
N GLY A 184 -18.31 0.96 1.69
CA GLY A 184 -19.19 0.96 0.53
C GLY A 184 -18.50 1.48 -0.73
N GLY A 185 -19.07 1.20 -1.89
CA GLY A 185 -18.58 1.64 -3.19
C GLY A 185 -17.95 0.53 -4.03
N THR A 186 -17.27 0.89 -5.10
CA THR A 186 -16.55 -0.05 -5.96
C THR A 186 -15.31 -0.61 -5.27
N THR A 187 -14.83 -1.78 -5.69
CA THR A 187 -13.62 -2.41 -5.11
C THR A 187 -12.42 -1.46 -5.07
N TYR A 188 -12.25 -0.61 -6.09
CA TYR A 188 -11.14 0.37 -6.11
C TYR A 188 -11.33 1.50 -5.10
N GLU A 189 -12.56 2.00 -4.95
CA GLU A 189 -12.87 3.02 -3.93
C GLU A 189 -12.68 2.46 -2.53
N GLN A 190 -13.11 1.22 -2.29
CA GLN A 190 -12.92 0.54 -1.02
C GLN A 190 -11.44 0.44 -0.65
N VAL A 191 -10.59 0.00 -1.59
CA VAL A 191 -9.14 -0.13 -1.37
C VAL A 191 -8.49 1.25 -1.18
N ALA A 192 -8.86 2.25 -1.98
CA ALA A 192 -8.31 3.60 -1.84
C ALA A 192 -8.69 4.24 -0.50
N MET A 193 -9.95 4.15 -0.11
CA MET A 193 -10.40 4.67 1.18
C MET A 193 -9.76 3.90 2.35
N ALA A 194 -9.66 2.58 2.25
CA ALA A 194 -8.99 1.76 3.25
C ALA A 194 -7.50 2.12 3.38
N ALA A 195 -6.82 2.37 2.26
CA ALA A 195 -5.43 2.84 2.25
C ALA A 195 -5.29 4.22 2.92
N GLY A 196 -6.22 5.13 2.66
CA GLY A 196 -6.28 6.44 3.34
C GLY A 196 -6.45 6.30 4.85
N ILE A 197 -7.38 5.45 5.30
CA ILE A 197 -7.62 5.21 6.75
C ILE A 197 -6.39 4.57 7.40
N THR A 198 -5.85 3.52 6.80
CA THR A 198 -4.66 2.83 7.33
C THR A 198 -3.45 3.77 7.35
N GLY A 199 -3.23 4.52 6.27
CA GLY A 199 -2.14 5.48 6.17
C GLY A 199 -2.26 6.57 7.23
N LEU A 200 -3.45 7.15 7.41
CA LEU A 200 -3.70 8.14 8.47
C LEU A 200 -3.41 7.55 9.85
N GLY A 201 -3.90 6.33 10.12
CA GLY A 201 -3.63 5.64 11.39
C GLY A 201 -2.14 5.45 11.66
N VAL A 202 -1.37 5.02 10.64
CA VAL A 202 0.09 4.87 10.73
C VAL A 202 0.77 6.21 11.02
N TYR A 203 0.36 7.29 10.37
CA TYR A 203 0.93 8.62 10.62
C TYR A 203 0.59 9.15 12.02
N VAL A 204 -0.64 8.96 12.51
CA VAL A 204 -1.04 9.36 13.87
C VAL A 204 -0.23 8.61 14.92
N ILE A 205 -0.17 7.27 14.79
CA ILE A 205 0.60 6.41 15.71
C ILE A 205 2.09 6.75 15.62
N GLY A 206 2.63 6.86 14.39
CA GLY A 206 4.03 7.19 14.15
C GLY A 206 4.44 8.54 14.73
N LEU A 207 3.61 9.56 14.57
CA LEU A 207 3.83 10.87 15.16
C LEU A 207 3.83 10.79 16.70
N GLY A 208 2.84 10.11 17.30
CA GLY A 208 2.79 9.89 18.75
C GLY A 208 4.05 9.18 19.26
N LEU A 209 4.46 8.09 18.62
CA LEU A 209 5.67 7.36 18.99
C LEU A 209 6.96 8.15 18.73
N SER A 210 6.96 9.11 17.83
CA SER A 210 8.14 9.94 17.55
C SER A 210 8.60 10.76 18.75
N PHE A 211 7.70 11.06 19.69
CA PHE A 211 8.04 11.76 20.93
C PHE A 211 8.75 10.85 21.95
N LEU A 212 8.60 9.54 21.81
CA LEU A 212 9.24 8.55 22.67
C LEU A 212 10.61 8.09 22.15
N LEU A 213 11.02 8.52 20.95
CA LEU A 213 12.30 8.13 20.36
C LEU A 213 13.47 8.67 21.20
N PRO A 214 14.41 7.79 21.65
CA PRO A 214 15.58 8.22 22.36
C PRO A 214 16.46 9.11 21.49
N GLN A 215 16.93 10.21 22.07
CA GLN A 215 17.86 11.09 21.37
C GLN A 215 19.28 10.46 21.45
N PRO A 216 19.97 10.23 20.32
CA PRO A 216 21.35 9.77 20.34
C PRO A 216 22.21 10.80 21.05
N LYS A 217 22.98 10.39 22.05
CA LYS A 217 23.91 11.29 22.77
C LYS A 217 24.97 11.84 21.82
N ALA A 218 25.01 13.16 21.70
CA ALA A 218 26.05 13.86 20.96
C ALA A 218 27.39 13.61 21.68
N GLY A 219 28.21 12.68 21.20
CA GLY A 219 29.52 12.39 21.80
C GLY A 219 29.98 10.93 21.67
N GLU A 220 29.04 9.95 21.55
CA GLU A 220 29.47 8.55 21.41
C GLU A 220 29.79 8.13 19.95
N THR A 221 29.59 9.01 18.99
CA THR A 221 29.90 8.76 17.59
C THR A 221 31.33 9.16 17.18
N ALA A 222 32.04 9.93 18.00
CA ALA A 222 33.39 10.43 17.71
C ALA A 222 34.39 9.95 18.75
N GLY A 223 34.52 8.70 18.99
CA GLY A 223 35.55 8.35 19.94
C GLY A 223 35.50 6.92 20.40
N LYS A 224 36.16 6.09 19.68
CA LYS A 224 37.21 5.14 20.10
C LYS A 224 37.63 4.34 18.87
N ALA A 225 38.17 5.03 17.89
CA ALA A 225 39.23 4.48 17.09
C ALA A 225 40.53 4.83 17.86
N ALA A 226 40.95 3.98 18.71
CA ALA A 226 42.27 3.83 19.26
C ALA A 226 42.43 2.37 19.63
#